data_951f046cc0a4c31b08b1267ab00826a1
#
_entry.id   951f046cc0a4c31b08b1267ab00826a1
#
_cell.length_a   1.000
_cell.length_b   1.000
_cell.length_c   1.000
_cell.angle_alpha   90.00
_cell.angle_beta   90.00
_cell.angle_gamma   90.00
#
_symmetry.space_group_name_H-M   'P 1'
#
loop_
_entity.id
_entity.type
_entity.pdbx_description
1 polymer ?
#
loop_
_entity_poly.entity_id
_entity_poly.type
_entity_poly.pdbx_seq_one_letter_code
_entity_poly.pdbx_strand_id
1 'polypeptide(L)'
;IGVYRSLRDAGIVEVLDGPDDQGRMVRIGVDLQDDFALHQPLSLFALEVIPELGDEGADHTPEQHALDVLSVVESVLENPGVILAAQVNRLKTELVNRLKMEGVEYEERMERLNEVRPPRPLAEFLYGTFDVFRSHHPWVGNENVQPKSVAREMYELGFNFRQYVEHHGLKRSEGVVLRYLTQTYKAVV
;
A
#
# COMPACT_ATOMS: atom_id res chain seq x y z
N ILE A 1 7.82 11.11 23.26
CA ILE A 1 6.91 10.53 24.30
C ILE A 1 5.69 9.89 23.61
N GLY A 2 5.09 10.52 22.59
CA GLY A 2 3.92 9.98 21.88
C GLY A 2 4.20 8.65 21.16
N VAL A 3 5.23 8.60 20.35
CA VAL A 3 5.64 7.39 19.59
C VAL A 3 5.89 6.20 20.53
N TYR A 4 6.56 6.41 21.64
CA TYR A 4 6.82 5.36 22.63
C TYR A 4 5.52 4.77 23.21
N ARG A 5 4.54 5.62 23.53
CA ARG A 5 3.24 5.16 24.06
C ARG A 5 2.50 4.33 23.01
N SER A 6 2.43 4.81 21.78
CA SER A 6 1.79 4.09 20.68
C SER A 6 2.43 2.73 20.43
N LEU A 7 3.76 2.64 20.41
CA LEU A 7 4.47 1.38 20.24
C LEU A 7 4.23 0.40 21.41
N ARG A 8 4.15 0.91 22.64
CA ARG A 8 3.81 0.10 23.82
C ARG A 8 2.37 -0.38 23.76
N ASP A 9 1.43 0.52 23.45
CA ASP A 9 0.01 0.21 23.42
C ASP A 9 -0.34 -0.77 22.28
N ALA A 10 0.44 -0.75 21.19
CA ALA A 10 0.39 -1.74 20.10
C ALA A 10 1.14 -3.05 20.41
N GLY A 11 1.73 -3.20 21.61
CA GLY A 11 2.47 -4.41 21.98
C GLY A 11 3.82 -4.60 21.30
N ILE A 12 4.26 -3.62 20.51
CA ILE A 12 5.54 -3.64 19.78
C ILE A 12 6.72 -3.45 20.76
N VAL A 13 6.49 -2.68 21.80
CA VAL A 13 7.48 -2.40 22.83
C VAL A 13 6.93 -2.85 24.19
N GLU A 14 7.66 -3.75 24.84
CA GLU A 14 7.37 -4.24 26.18
C GLU A 14 8.22 -3.49 27.20
N VAL A 15 7.57 -3.00 28.26
CA VAL A 15 8.28 -2.42 29.43
C VAL A 15 8.59 -3.55 30.38
N LEU A 16 9.82 -3.67 30.76
CA LEU A 16 10.29 -4.67 31.72
C LEU A 16 10.12 -4.15 33.16
N ASP A 17 9.77 -5.02 34.09
CA ASP A 17 9.66 -4.70 35.53
C ASP A 17 11.01 -4.38 36.17
N GLY A 18 12.11 -4.66 35.48
CA GLY A 18 13.49 -4.38 35.86
C GLY A 18 14.44 -4.45 34.66
N PRO A 19 15.69 -3.94 34.81
CA PRO A 19 16.66 -3.98 33.73
C PRO A 19 17.02 -5.43 33.34
N ASP A 20 17.11 -5.69 32.03
CA ASP A 20 17.60 -6.95 31.50
C ASP A 20 19.12 -7.11 31.72
N ASP A 21 19.70 -8.23 31.28
CA ASP A 21 21.14 -8.54 31.37
C ASP A 21 22.04 -7.49 30.70
N GLN A 22 21.45 -6.60 29.86
CA GLN A 22 22.15 -5.51 29.18
C GLN A 22 21.77 -4.13 29.76
N GLY A 23 21.06 -4.09 30.89
CA GLY A 23 20.62 -2.86 31.55
C GLY A 23 19.47 -2.12 30.86
N ARG A 24 18.72 -2.77 29.98
CA ARG A 24 17.61 -2.15 29.25
C ARG A 24 16.30 -2.33 30.03
N MET A 25 15.50 -1.27 30.11
CA MET A 25 14.19 -1.26 30.74
C MET A 25 13.03 -1.53 29.75
N VAL A 26 13.36 -1.68 28.47
CA VAL A 26 12.39 -1.80 27.39
C VAL A 26 12.92 -2.83 26.38
N ARG A 27 12.05 -3.72 25.93
CA ARG A 27 12.35 -4.73 24.92
C ARG A 27 11.41 -4.59 23.76
N ILE A 28 11.90 -4.81 22.54
CA ILE A 28 11.07 -4.93 21.35
C ILE A 28 10.47 -6.35 21.34
N GLY A 29 9.15 -6.46 21.13
CA GLY A 29 8.46 -7.75 20.99
C GLY A 29 9.09 -8.58 19.86
N VAL A 30 9.18 -9.89 20.08
CA VAL A 30 10.03 -10.82 19.30
C VAL A 30 9.57 -11.03 17.85
N ASP A 31 8.34 -10.64 17.50
CA ASP A 31 7.74 -10.97 16.19
C ASP A 31 7.91 -9.87 15.12
N LEU A 32 8.60 -8.78 15.46
CA LEU A 32 8.98 -7.81 14.43
C LEU A 32 10.20 -8.35 13.70
N GLN A 33 9.98 -8.83 12.49
CA GLN A 33 11.08 -9.19 11.60
C GLN A 33 12.01 -7.98 11.42
N ASP A 34 13.31 -8.21 11.47
CA ASP A 34 14.37 -7.18 11.35
C ASP A 34 14.23 -6.31 10.08
N ASP A 35 13.45 -6.79 9.09
CA ASP A 35 13.20 -6.13 7.81
C ASP A 35 11.84 -5.41 7.71
N PHE A 36 10.94 -5.55 8.68
CA PHE A 36 9.74 -4.71 8.72
C PHE A 36 10.20 -3.32 9.13
N ALA A 37 10.34 -2.46 8.14
CA ALA A 37 10.97 -1.18 8.33
C ALA A 37 10.15 -0.29 9.26
N LEU A 38 10.35 -0.40 10.58
CA LEU A 38 9.96 0.59 11.60
C LEU A 38 10.40 2.01 11.24
N HIS A 39 11.20 2.14 10.17
CA HIS A 39 11.60 3.41 9.54
C HIS A 39 10.47 4.10 8.78
N GLN A 40 9.36 3.39 8.50
CA GLN A 40 8.20 4.02 7.87
C GLN A 40 7.19 4.41 8.96
N PRO A 41 6.86 5.70 9.10
CA PRO A 41 5.89 6.17 10.10
C PRO A 41 4.53 5.48 10.01
N LEU A 42 4.18 4.99 8.83
CA LEU A 42 2.90 4.35 8.54
C LEU A 42 2.88 2.83 8.74
N SER A 43 4.02 2.20 9.10
CA SER A 43 4.04 0.74 9.34
C SER A 43 3.12 0.33 10.49
N LEU A 44 3.02 1.17 11.54
CA LEU A 44 2.11 0.92 12.65
C LEU A 44 0.64 0.94 12.21
N PHE A 45 0.28 1.83 11.29
CA PHE A 45 -1.05 1.83 10.70
C PHE A 45 -1.39 0.49 10.03
N ALA A 46 -0.46 -0.06 9.23
CA ALA A 46 -0.69 -1.34 8.59
C ALA A 46 -0.91 -2.46 9.61
N LEU A 47 -0.13 -2.49 10.72
CA LEU A 47 -0.31 -3.47 11.79
C LEU A 47 -1.64 -3.35 12.52
N GLU A 48 -2.16 -2.14 12.72
CA GLU A 48 -3.45 -1.92 13.37
C GLU A 48 -4.63 -2.24 12.44
N VAL A 49 -4.50 -1.96 11.13
CA VAL A 49 -5.60 -2.06 10.18
C VAL A 49 -5.75 -3.46 9.56
N ILE A 50 -4.66 -4.22 9.38
CA ILE A 50 -4.75 -5.57 8.81
C ILE A 50 -5.72 -6.48 9.57
N PRO A 51 -5.75 -6.51 10.92
CA PRO A 51 -6.74 -7.29 11.66
C PRO A 51 -8.20 -6.80 11.50
N GLU A 52 -8.40 -5.55 11.07
CA GLU A 52 -9.73 -4.98 10.79
C GLU A 52 -10.24 -5.32 9.38
N LEU A 53 -9.39 -5.88 8.52
CA LEU A 53 -9.80 -6.46 7.25
C LEU A 53 -10.64 -7.72 7.56
N GLY A 54 -11.91 -7.50 7.93
CA GLY A 54 -12.78 -8.55 8.41
C GLY A 54 -13.13 -9.57 7.33
N ASP A 55 -13.55 -10.74 7.79
CA ASP A 55 -14.30 -11.72 6.99
C ASP A 55 -15.70 -11.17 6.67
N GLU A 56 -15.81 -10.00 6.05
CA GLU A 56 -17.09 -9.38 5.72
C GLU A 56 -17.78 -10.14 4.58
N GLY A 57 -18.50 -11.21 4.97
CA GLY A 57 -19.46 -11.88 4.13
C GLY A 57 -19.02 -13.21 3.55
N ALA A 58 -20.00 -14.00 3.12
CA ALA A 58 -19.84 -15.36 2.58
C ALA A 58 -19.02 -15.43 1.27
N ASP A 59 -18.69 -14.27 0.67
CA ASP A 59 -17.96 -14.17 -0.60
C ASP A 59 -16.49 -13.74 -0.44
N HIS A 60 -16.00 -13.48 0.78
CA HIS A 60 -14.63 -13.07 1.03
C HIS A 60 -13.71 -14.29 1.10
N THR A 61 -13.05 -14.61 -0.01
CA THR A 61 -12.14 -15.74 -0.08
C THR A 61 -10.80 -15.44 0.59
N PRO A 62 -10.04 -16.47 1.05
CA PRO A 62 -8.67 -16.26 1.55
C PRO A 62 -7.76 -15.54 0.55
N GLU A 63 -7.98 -15.75 -0.74
CA GLU A 63 -7.26 -15.05 -1.81
C GLU A 63 -7.60 -13.56 -1.84
N GLN A 64 -8.87 -13.20 -1.72
CA GLN A 64 -9.30 -11.81 -1.65
C GLN A 64 -8.74 -11.13 -0.41
N HIS A 65 -8.77 -11.81 0.75
CA HIS A 65 -8.16 -11.30 1.97
C HIS A 65 -6.66 -11.03 1.80
N ALA A 66 -5.93 -11.94 1.17
CA ALA A 66 -4.50 -11.74 0.89
C ALA A 66 -4.25 -10.54 -0.04
N LEU A 67 -5.10 -10.32 -1.04
CA LEU A 67 -5.04 -9.13 -1.91
C LEU A 67 -5.35 -7.84 -1.15
N ASP A 68 -6.24 -7.88 -0.19
CA ASP A 68 -6.60 -6.72 0.62
C ASP A 68 -5.48 -6.38 1.62
N VAL A 69 -4.86 -7.38 2.25
CA VAL A 69 -3.62 -7.21 3.03
C VAL A 69 -2.52 -6.57 2.16
N LEU A 70 -2.34 -7.07 0.94
CA LEU A 70 -1.37 -6.49 0.01
C LEU A 70 -1.67 -5.02 -0.30
N SER A 71 -2.94 -4.65 -0.45
CA SER A 71 -3.34 -3.24 -0.68
C SER A 71 -3.04 -2.34 0.52
N VAL A 72 -3.24 -2.83 1.76
CA VAL A 72 -2.84 -2.11 2.97
C VAL A 72 -1.33 -1.87 2.98
N VAL A 73 -0.54 -2.91 2.73
CA VAL A 73 0.93 -2.83 2.68
C VAL A 73 1.38 -1.85 1.58
N GLU A 74 0.83 -1.97 0.37
CA GLU A 74 1.17 -1.04 -0.70
C GLU A 74 0.83 0.42 -0.34
N SER A 75 -0.25 0.66 0.42
CA SER A 75 -0.70 2.01 0.78
C SER A 75 0.28 2.77 1.67
N VAL A 76 1.11 2.08 2.44
CA VAL A 76 2.10 2.67 3.36
C VAL A 76 3.50 2.78 2.75
N LEU A 77 3.75 2.17 1.61
CA LEU A 77 5.02 2.28 0.90
C LEU A 77 5.12 3.59 0.09
N GLU A 78 6.35 3.99 -0.23
CA GLU A 78 6.60 5.14 -1.12
C GLU A 78 5.90 4.99 -2.48
N ASN A 79 5.47 6.11 -3.05
CA ASN A 79 4.87 6.12 -4.38
C ASN A 79 5.90 5.85 -5.47
N PRO A 80 5.74 4.76 -6.24
CA PRO A 80 6.56 4.52 -7.42
C PRO A 80 6.06 5.34 -8.62
N GLY A 81 6.30 6.65 -8.61
CA GLY A 81 5.71 7.61 -9.54
C GLY A 81 5.79 7.21 -11.02
N VAL A 82 6.91 6.60 -11.43
CA VAL A 82 7.10 6.11 -12.81
C VAL A 82 6.13 4.98 -13.16
N ILE A 83 5.88 4.06 -12.22
CA ILE A 83 4.95 2.94 -12.43
C ILE A 83 3.51 3.47 -12.48
N LEU A 84 3.13 4.31 -11.51
CA LEU A 84 1.78 4.88 -11.47
C LEU A 84 1.48 5.73 -12.73
N ALA A 85 2.46 6.48 -13.22
CA ALA A 85 2.31 7.21 -14.48
C ALA A 85 2.13 6.27 -15.68
N ALA A 86 2.82 5.15 -15.71
CA ALA A 86 2.67 4.15 -16.77
C ALA A 86 1.28 3.49 -16.74
N GLN A 87 0.76 3.14 -15.55
CA GLN A 87 -0.62 2.66 -15.38
C GLN A 87 -1.64 3.67 -15.90
N VAL A 88 -1.52 4.95 -15.50
CA VAL A 88 -2.40 6.01 -15.99
C VAL A 88 -2.34 6.16 -17.50
N ASN A 89 -1.14 6.15 -18.10
CA ASN A 89 -0.99 6.27 -19.55
C ASN A 89 -1.65 5.11 -20.29
N ARG A 90 -1.54 3.89 -19.76
CA ARG A 90 -2.20 2.74 -20.33
C ARG A 90 -3.72 2.86 -20.24
N LEU A 91 -4.26 3.16 -19.06
CA LEU A 91 -5.70 3.37 -18.87
C LEU A 91 -6.25 4.47 -19.79
N LYS A 92 -5.51 5.57 -19.96
CA LYS A 92 -5.86 6.64 -20.90
C LYS A 92 -5.90 6.14 -22.34
N THR A 93 -4.93 5.33 -22.75
CA THR A 93 -4.89 4.76 -24.10
C THR A 93 -6.09 3.86 -24.37
N GLU A 94 -6.42 2.99 -23.42
CA GLU A 94 -7.58 2.10 -23.50
C GLU A 94 -8.91 2.89 -23.53
N LEU A 95 -9.02 3.91 -22.66
CA LEU A 95 -10.19 4.79 -22.62
C LEU A 95 -10.36 5.55 -23.93
N VAL A 96 -9.29 6.15 -24.49
CA VAL A 96 -9.34 6.85 -25.80
C VAL A 96 -9.86 5.93 -26.91
N ASN A 97 -9.33 4.71 -26.98
CA ASN A 97 -9.72 3.76 -28.00
C ASN A 97 -11.21 3.39 -27.88
N ARG A 98 -11.67 3.14 -26.66
CA ARG A 98 -13.10 2.86 -26.37
C ARG A 98 -13.99 4.03 -26.75
N LEU A 99 -13.69 5.24 -26.26
CA LEU A 99 -14.49 6.43 -26.52
C LEU A 99 -14.53 6.82 -28.00
N LYS A 100 -13.45 6.55 -28.75
CA LYS A 100 -13.46 6.72 -30.23
C LYS A 100 -14.41 5.73 -30.92
N MET A 101 -14.43 4.48 -30.49
CA MET A 101 -15.35 3.47 -31.04
C MET A 101 -16.80 3.80 -30.70
N GLU A 102 -17.06 4.42 -29.55
CA GLU A 102 -18.37 4.88 -29.12
C GLU A 102 -18.81 6.19 -29.79
N GLY A 103 -17.94 6.83 -30.61
CA GLY A 103 -18.24 8.07 -31.31
C GLY A 103 -18.32 9.31 -30.41
N VAL A 104 -17.73 9.26 -29.22
CA VAL A 104 -17.72 10.39 -28.27
C VAL A 104 -16.92 11.57 -28.85
N GLU A 105 -17.44 12.79 -28.71
CA GLU A 105 -16.83 14.01 -29.19
C GLU A 105 -15.47 14.30 -28.53
N TYR A 106 -14.62 15.09 -29.20
CA TYR A 106 -13.24 15.30 -28.78
C TYR A 106 -13.13 15.96 -27.39
N GLU A 107 -13.90 17.02 -27.16
CA GLU A 107 -13.89 17.76 -25.90
C GLU A 107 -14.27 16.86 -24.73
N GLU A 108 -15.34 16.10 -24.85
CA GLU A 108 -15.80 15.16 -23.84
C GLU A 108 -14.78 14.06 -23.58
N ARG A 109 -14.11 13.56 -24.65
CA ARG A 109 -13.00 12.60 -24.46
C ARG A 109 -11.89 13.19 -23.61
N MET A 110 -11.49 14.45 -23.85
CA MET A 110 -10.42 15.10 -23.10
C MET A 110 -10.78 15.30 -21.64
N GLU A 111 -12.02 15.67 -21.33
CA GLU A 111 -12.51 15.78 -19.96
C GLU A 111 -12.40 14.44 -19.23
N ARG A 112 -12.93 13.37 -19.80
CA ARG A 112 -12.86 12.01 -19.21
C ARG A 112 -11.41 11.52 -19.02
N LEU A 113 -10.50 11.86 -19.93
CA LEU A 113 -9.08 11.51 -19.80
C LEU A 113 -8.39 12.22 -18.65
N ASN A 114 -8.82 13.44 -18.30
CA ASN A 114 -8.26 14.18 -17.18
C ASN A 114 -8.66 13.60 -15.82
N GLU A 115 -9.73 12.80 -15.78
CA GLU A 115 -10.22 12.15 -14.56
C GLU A 115 -9.52 10.80 -14.29
N VAL A 116 -8.81 10.23 -15.27
CA VAL A 116 -8.14 8.94 -15.13
C VAL A 116 -7.08 9.00 -14.01
N ARG A 117 -7.19 8.08 -13.08
CA ARG A 117 -6.25 7.90 -11.96
C ARG A 117 -5.73 6.47 -11.95
N PRO A 118 -4.59 6.20 -11.31
CA PRO A 118 -4.12 4.83 -11.13
C PRO A 118 -5.11 4.04 -10.25
N PRO A 119 -5.13 2.70 -10.36
CA PRO A 119 -5.96 1.86 -9.50
C PRO A 119 -5.67 2.10 -8.01
N ARG A 120 -6.73 2.20 -7.21
CA ARG A 120 -6.67 2.48 -5.76
C ARG A 120 -7.64 1.57 -5.01
N PRO A 121 -7.35 0.26 -4.95
CA PRO A 121 -8.21 -0.66 -4.21
C PRO A 121 -8.30 -0.24 -2.74
N LEU A 122 -9.44 -0.47 -2.11
CA LEU A 122 -9.73 -0.13 -0.72
C LEU A 122 -9.52 1.35 -0.34
N ALA A 123 -9.49 2.29 -1.30
CA ALA A 123 -9.14 3.68 -1.01
C ALA A 123 -10.03 4.32 0.06
N GLU A 124 -11.35 4.14 0.00
CA GLU A 124 -12.29 4.69 0.98
C GLU A 124 -12.06 4.11 2.38
N PHE A 125 -11.90 2.80 2.47
CA PHE A 125 -11.58 2.11 3.72
C PHE A 125 -10.25 2.61 4.30
N LEU A 126 -9.19 2.65 3.48
CA LEU A 126 -7.86 3.07 3.91
C LEU A 126 -7.81 4.53 4.38
N TYR A 127 -8.50 5.43 3.70
CA TYR A 127 -8.58 6.82 4.14
C TYR A 127 -9.41 6.96 5.42
N GLY A 128 -10.55 6.27 5.51
CA GLY A 128 -11.42 6.31 6.68
C GLY A 128 -10.73 5.77 7.94
N THR A 129 -10.11 4.59 7.84
CA THR A 129 -9.37 3.99 8.96
C THR A 129 -8.13 4.82 9.32
N PHE A 130 -7.44 5.41 8.32
CA PHE A 130 -6.30 6.28 8.59
C PHE A 130 -6.68 7.57 9.32
N ASP A 131 -7.82 8.16 9.03
CA ASP A 131 -8.30 9.34 9.77
C ASP A 131 -8.56 9.01 11.24
N VAL A 132 -9.08 7.82 11.53
CA VAL A 132 -9.23 7.32 12.91
C VAL A 132 -7.87 7.09 13.56
N PHE A 133 -6.98 6.38 12.89
CA PHE A 133 -5.61 6.12 13.35
C PHE A 133 -4.88 7.43 13.69
N ARG A 134 -4.90 8.41 12.79
CA ARG A 134 -4.25 9.71 12.99
C ARG A 134 -4.81 10.47 14.19
N SER A 135 -6.11 10.33 14.49
CA SER A 135 -6.71 10.97 15.67
C SER A 135 -6.15 10.42 16.98
N HIS A 136 -5.77 9.15 17.02
CA HIS A 136 -5.14 8.49 18.16
C HIS A 136 -3.61 8.64 18.18
N HIS A 137 -3.00 8.93 17.02
CA HIS A 137 -1.56 9.03 16.83
C HIS A 137 -1.11 10.40 16.29
N PRO A 138 -1.21 11.49 17.08
CA PRO A 138 -0.88 12.86 16.61
C PRO A 138 0.56 13.04 16.12
N TRP A 139 1.45 12.12 16.44
CA TRP A 139 2.84 12.12 15.97
C TRP A 139 2.99 11.84 14.48
N VAL A 140 1.97 11.27 13.83
CA VAL A 140 1.95 11.02 12.38
C VAL A 140 2.02 12.34 11.59
N GLY A 141 1.52 13.43 12.17
CA GLY A 141 1.63 14.76 11.56
C GLY A 141 0.88 14.88 10.23
N ASN A 142 1.61 15.25 9.18
CA ASN A 142 1.06 15.45 7.83
C ASN A 142 1.19 14.22 6.92
N GLU A 143 1.69 13.10 7.42
CA GLU A 143 1.74 11.86 6.65
C GLU A 143 0.33 11.39 6.29
N ASN A 144 0.21 10.69 5.17
CA ASN A 144 -1.04 10.10 4.72
C ASN A 144 -0.77 8.79 3.99
N VAL A 145 -1.73 7.90 4.05
CA VAL A 145 -1.72 6.69 3.22
C VAL A 145 -1.89 7.04 1.76
N GLN A 146 -1.30 6.23 0.92
CA GLN A 146 -1.29 6.43 -0.53
C GLN A 146 -1.76 5.15 -1.22
N PRO A 147 -3.09 4.89 -1.26
CA PRO A 147 -3.65 3.71 -1.90
C PRO A 147 -3.18 3.59 -3.35
N LYS A 148 -2.63 2.43 -3.70
CA LYS A 148 -2.11 2.10 -5.02
C LYS A 148 -2.13 0.60 -5.23
N SER A 149 -1.94 0.16 -6.46
CA SER A 149 -1.96 -1.24 -6.83
C SER A 149 -0.88 -1.49 -7.89
N VAL A 150 0.23 -2.05 -7.50
CA VAL A 150 1.31 -2.47 -8.40
C VAL A 150 1.52 -3.97 -8.30
N ALA A 151 1.84 -4.47 -7.10
CA ALA A 151 2.00 -5.90 -6.87
C ALA A 151 0.65 -6.61 -6.95
N ARG A 152 -0.41 -6.02 -6.41
CA ARG A 152 -1.78 -6.51 -6.54
C ARG A 152 -2.20 -6.59 -8.01
N GLU A 153 -2.04 -5.53 -8.79
CA GLU A 153 -2.37 -5.52 -10.23
C GLU A 153 -1.61 -6.60 -11.00
N MET A 154 -0.31 -6.76 -10.70
CA MET A 154 0.50 -7.80 -11.33
C MET A 154 -0.05 -9.21 -11.04
N TYR A 155 -0.49 -9.45 -9.82
CA TYR A 155 -1.11 -10.71 -9.40
C TYR A 155 -2.47 -10.92 -10.09
N GLU A 156 -3.36 -9.93 -10.03
CA GLU A 156 -4.70 -9.99 -10.63
C GLU A 156 -4.68 -10.22 -12.14
N LEU A 157 -3.64 -9.67 -12.82
CA LEU A 157 -3.42 -9.89 -14.26
C LEU A 157 -2.73 -11.24 -14.56
N GLY A 158 -2.27 -11.97 -13.54
CA GLY A 158 -1.51 -13.20 -13.71
C GLY A 158 -0.16 -13.00 -14.39
N PHE A 159 0.45 -11.83 -14.24
CA PHE A 159 1.70 -11.46 -14.90
C PHE A 159 2.92 -11.82 -14.05
N ASN A 160 3.94 -12.33 -14.72
CA ASN A 160 5.28 -12.31 -14.16
C ASN A 160 5.93 -10.92 -14.35
N PHE A 161 7.09 -10.71 -13.74
CA PHE A 161 7.83 -9.44 -13.79
C PHE A 161 8.01 -8.91 -15.22
N ARG A 162 8.47 -9.77 -16.15
CA ARG A 162 8.72 -9.36 -17.55
C ARG A 162 7.42 -8.94 -18.23
N GLN A 163 6.36 -9.70 -18.06
CA GLN A 163 5.06 -9.39 -18.65
C GLN A 163 4.51 -8.06 -18.11
N TYR A 164 4.65 -7.80 -16.82
CA TYR A 164 4.23 -6.53 -16.21
C TYR A 164 5.01 -5.33 -16.78
N VAL A 165 6.34 -5.47 -16.85
CA VAL A 165 7.22 -4.44 -17.44
C VAL A 165 6.89 -4.17 -18.92
N GLU A 166 6.61 -5.20 -19.69
CA GLU A 166 6.24 -5.06 -21.11
C GLU A 166 4.85 -4.44 -21.25
N HIS A 167 3.89 -4.89 -20.46
CA HIS A 167 2.51 -4.41 -20.46
C HIS A 167 2.41 -2.90 -20.23
N HIS A 168 3.18 -2.39 -19.31
CA HIS A 168 3.20 -0.96 -18.95
C HIS A 168 4.29 -0.15 -19.67
N GLY A 169 5.06 -0.77 -20.55
CA GLY A 169 6.14 -0.08 -21.30
C GLY A 169 7.31 0.37 -20.40
N LEU A 170 7.56 -0.32 -19.30
CA LEU A 170 8.54 0.05 -18.26
C LEU A 170 9.95 -0.51 -18.48
N LYS A 171 10.32 -0.93 -19.71
CA LYS A 171 11.64 -1.53 -20.02
C LYS A 171 12.82 -0.66 -19.58
N ARG A 172 12.69 0.67 -19.64
CA ARG A 172 13.73 1.61 -19.19
C ARG A 172 13.75 1.84 -17.69
N SER A 173 12.77 1.33 -16.99
CA SER A 173 12.54 1.54 -15.54
C SER A 173 12.41 0.21 -14.79
N GLU A 174 12.91 -0.89 -15.34
CA GLU A 174 12.85 -2.23 -14.73
C GLU A 174 13.39 -2.25 -13.31
N GLY A 175 14.49 -1.52 -13.04
CA GLY A 175 15.07 -1.41 -11.71
C GLY A 175 14.13 -0.75 -10.68
N VAL A 176 13.28 0.19 -11.12
CA VAL A 176 12.27 0.81 -10.24
C VAL A 176 11.18 -0.20 -9.90
N VAL A 177 10.71 -0.95 -10.90
CA VAL A 177 9.70 -2.01 -10.69
C VAL A 177 10.24 -3.09 -9.75
N LEU A 178 11.47 -3.58 -10.02
CA LEU A 178 12.10 -4.61 -9.19
C LEU A 178 12.28 -4.13 -7.74
N ARG A 179 12.77 -2.90 -7.53
CA ARG A 179 12.92 -2.32 -6.20
C ARG A 179 11.60 -2.26 -5.46
N TYR A 180 10.55 -1.75 -6.11
CA TYR A 180 9.24 -1.63 -5.51
C TYR A 180 8.66 -3.00 -5.10
N LEU A 181 8.68 -3.98 -6.01
CA LEU A 181 8.20 -5.34 -5.72
C LEU A 181 9.01 -6.02 -4.61
N THR A 182 10.33 -5.78 -4.55
CA THR A 182 11.18 -6.28 -3.46
C THR A 182 10.80 -5.64 -2.13
N GLN A 183 10.52 -4.35 -2.09
CA GLN A 183 10.07 -3.66 -0.88
C GLN A 183 8.71 -4.19 -0.43
N THR A 184 7.77 -4.35 -1.36
CA THR A 184 6.46 -4.93 -1.06
C THR A 184 6.58 -6.35 -0.51
N TYR A 185 7.38 -7.20 -1.15
CA TYR A 185 7.63 -8.56 -0.67
C TYR A 185 8.17 -8.58 0.75
N LYS A 186 9.20 -7.79 1.04
CA LYS A 186 9.80 -7.69 2.37
C LYS A 186 8.85 -7.17 3.45
N ALA A 187 7.86 -6.39 3.06
CA ALA A 187 6.86 -5.87 4.01
C ALA A 187 5.73 -6.87 4.29
N VAL A 188 5.57 -7.93 3.47
CA VAL A 188 4.53 -8.96 3.62
C VAL A 188 5.08 -10.23 4.30
N VAL A 189 6.38 -10.52 4.14
CA VAL A 189 7.06 -11.70 4.69
C VAL A 189 7.72 -11.39 6.01
#